data_fe6dfdfa17e4499f5cd2bf980e6078ad
#
_entry.id   fe6dfdfa17e4499f5cd2bf980e6078ad
#
_cell.length_a   1.000
_cell.length_b   1.000
_cell.length_c   1.000
_cell.angle_alpha   90.00
_cell.angle_beta   90.00
_cell.angle_gamma   90.00
#
_symmetry.space_group_name_H-M   'P 1'
#
loop_
_entity.id
_entity.type
_entity.pdbx_description
1 polymer ?
#
loop_
_entity_poly.entity_id
_entity_poly.type
_entity_poly.pdbx_seq_one_letter_code
_entity_poly.pdbx_strand_id
1 'polypeptide(L)'
;GREAFDYAFKQYARRWMFKRPTPSDLFRTMEDAAGQDLDWFWRGWFYGTDHTDIAIENIHHYVLDTRDPYKEKTAKKNKREAEPERLFQRRNKPLPKRVDAFPELKDFYNDYDELDVKEKDRVAYEKLLKGLDAKQKELLKTQGNFYVIDLKNIGGLVMPVVLKVTYEDDQSEEIRLPAQIWRRNPDEVSKLLVTEKKIVKIEVDPHRETADVDIENNFFPRRVREHTFRLSKPSNPGNPLRDKNKADEKARKAADQKAHKAPEKNARPKNKTPSSQAT
;
A
#
# COMPACT_ATOMS: atom_id res chain seq x y z
N GLY A 1 -2.87 20.66 20.13
CA GLY A 1 -4.27 20.62 19.67
C GLY A 1 -4.94 21.98 19.81
N ARG A 2 -6.19 22.11 19.36
CA ARG A 2 -6.93 23.38 19.31
C ARG A 2 -7.04 24.07 20.69
N GLU A 3 -7.28 23.31 21.72
CA GLU A 3 -7.42 23.88 23.08
C GLU A 3 -6.13 24.53 23.57
N ALA A 4 -4.99 23.90 23.36
CA ALA A 4 -3.68 24.44 23.70
C ALA A 4 -3.37 25.70 22.87
N PHE A 5 -3.72 25.70 21.58
CA PHE A 5 -3.57 26.86 20.71
C PHE A 5 -4.45 28.03 21.18
N ASP A 6 -5.73 27.77 21.42
CA ASP A 6 -6.69 28.79 21.88
C ASP A 6 -6.25 29.41 23.23
N TYR A 7 -5.73 28.59 24.13
CA TYR A 7 -5.18 29.06 25.39
C TYR A 7 -3.97 29.97 25.16
N ALA A 8 -2.98 29.49 24.40
CA ALA A 8 -1.76 30.22 24.10
C ALA A 8 -2.05 31.55 23.38
N PHE A 9 -2.95 31.54 22.41
CA PHE A 9 -3.36 32.74 21.69
C PHE A 9 -4.08 33.75 22.59
N LYS A 10 -4.90 33.30 23.52
CA LYS A 10 -5.51 34.18 24.54
C LYS A 10 -4.46 34.81 25.46
N GLN A 11 -3.40 34.06 25.82
CA GLN A 11 -2.28 34.62 26.60
C GLN A 11 -1.53 35.66 25.79
N TYR A 12 -1.29 35.43 24.49
CA TYR A 12 -0.68 36.42 23.60
C TYR A 12 -1.54 37.69 23.54
N ALA A 13 -2.83 37.56 23.29
CA ALA A 13 -3.73 38.70 23.22
C ALA A 13 -3.71 39.54 24.54
N ARG A 14 -3.74 38.88 25.71
CA ARG A 14 -3.68 39.55 27.02
C ARG A 14 -2.33 40.22 27.27
N ARG A 15 -1.19 39.60 26.93
CA ARG A 15 0.16 40.12 27.18
C ARG A 15 0.47 41.30 26.28
N TRP A 16 -0.02 41.30 25.05
CA TRP A 16 0.34 42.26 24.02
C TRP A 16 -0.75 43.25 23.61
N MET A 17 -1.92 43.18 24.24
CA MET A 17 -3.01 44.14 23.98
C MET A 17 -2.51 45.59 24.13
N PHE A 18 -2.86 46.42 23.15
CA PHE A 18 -2.41 47.82 23.04
C PHE A 18 -0.90 48.09 22.95
N LYS A 19 -0.11 47.03 22.68
CA LYS A 19 1.33 47.12 22.43
C LYS A 19 1.65 46.88 20.97
N ARG A 20 2.91 46.99 20.59
CA ARG A 20 3.38 46.69 19.23
C ARG A 20 4.29 45.48 19.24
N PRO A 21 3.76 44.25 19.24
CA PRO A 21 4.57 43.04 19.27
C PRO A 21 5.30 42.82 17.94
N THR A 22 6.44 42.20 18.04
CA THR A 22 7.19 41.63 16.92
C THR A 22 6.77 40.19 16.70
N PRO A 23 7.07 39.55 15.54
CA PRO A 23 6.81 38.12 15.35
C PRO A 23 7.44 37.24 16.44
N SER A 24 8.65 37.61 16.92
CA SER A 24 9.33 36.87 18.00
C SER A 24 8.55 36.91 19.32
N ASP A 25 7.81 37.98 19.58
CA ASP A 25 6.98 38.08 20.80
C ASP A 25 5.78 37.14 20.74
N LEU A 26 5.21 36.94 19.52
CA LEU A 26 4.18 35.92 19.30
C LEU A 26 4.75 34.53 19.57
N PHE A 27 5.87 34.18 18.94
CA PHE A 27 6.47 32.86 19.02
C PHE A 27 6.78 32.46 20.46
N ARG A 28 7.53 33.32 21.17
CA ARG A 28 7.85 33.07 22.58
C ARG A 28 6.63 32.98 23.46
N THR A 29 5.61 33.82 23.23
CA THR A 29 4.40 33.76 24.06
C THR A 29 3.63 32.49 23.82
N MET A 30 3.57 32.00 22.56
CA MET A 30 2.90 30.76 22.22
C MET A 30 3.63 29.56 22.84
N GLU A 31 4.95 29.53 22.78
CA GLU A 31 5.80 28.50 23.40
C GLU A 31 5.71 28.48 24.92
N ASP A 32 5.83 29.65 25.55
CA ASP A 32 5.67 29.80 27.00
C ASP A 32 4.32 29.24 27.46
N ALA A 33 3.25 29.58 26.75
CA ALA A 33 1.90 29.17 27.13
C ALA A 33 1.59 27.72 26.80
N ALA A 34 2.16 27.17 25.72
CA ALA A 34 1.98 25.77 25.32
C ALA A 34 2.91 24.82 26.08
N GLY A 35 3.99 25.34 26.69
CA GLY A 35 5.03 24.54 27.32
C GLY A 35 5.78 23.62 26.36
N GLN A 36 5.89 24.01 25.10
CA GLN A 36 6.47 23.21 24.01
C GLN A 36 7.42 24.06 23.17
N ASP A 37 8.53 23.46 22.76
CA ASP A 37 9.46 24.00 21.77
C ASP A 37 8.83 23.85 20.36
N LEU A 38 8.50 24.98 19.74
CA LEU A 38 7.91 25.08 18.41
C LEU A 38 8.85 25.76 17.41
N ASP A 39 10.15 25.93 17.72
CA ASP A 39 11.14 26.55 16.85
C ASP A 39 11.15 25.96 15.44
N TRP A 40 11.00 24.63 15.33
CA TRP A 40 10.90 23.93 14.04
C TRP A 40 9.71 24.43 13.22
N PHE A 41 8.56 24.70 13.86
CA PHE A 41 7.35 25.18 13.23
C PHE A 41 7.50 26.62 12.74
N TRP A 42 7.96 27.53 13.66
CA TRP A 42 8.14 28.93 13.31
C TRP A 42 9.17 29.11 12.20
N ARG A 43 10.29 28.39 12.27
CA ARG A 43 11.33 28.45 11.26
C ARG A 43 10.83 28.02 9.90
N GLY A 44 10.12 26.92 9.80
CA GLY A 44 9.63 26.38 8.54
C GLY A 44 8.51 27.24 7.93
N TRP A 45 7.49 27.55 8.73
CA TRP A 45 6.29 28.21 8.23
C TRP A 45 6.40 29.72 8.05
N PHE A 46 7.29 30.41 8.77
CA PHE A 46 7.39 31.88 8.75
C PHE A 46 8.67 32.40 8.10
N TYR A 47 9.72 31.58 8.03
CA TYR A 47 11.02 32.02 7.51
C TYR A 47 11.49 31.21 6.30
N GLY A 48 10.81 30.13 5.94
CA GLY A 48 11.09 29.29 4.79
C GLY A 48 10.04 29.42 3.69
N THR A 49 10.37 28.85 2.52
CA THR A 49 9.45 28.66 1.38
C THR A 49 9.27 27.20 1.06
N ASP A 50 9.77 26.32 1.93
CA ASP A 50 9.67 24.88 1.79
C ASP A 50 8.23 24.40 1.98
N HIS A 51 7.95 23.24 1.49
CA HIS A 51 6.63 22.61 1.58
C HIS A 51 6.71 21.25 2.28
N THR A 52 5.59 20.72 2.69
CA THR A 52 5.54 19.38 3.28
C THR A 52 5.48 18.34 2.18
N ASP A 53 6.44 17.43 2.15
CA ASP A 53 6.47 16.23 1.31
C ASP A 53 7.39 15.21 2.01
N ILE A 54 6.76 14.25 2.73
CA ILE A 54 7.47 13.25 3.51
C ILE A 54 7.16 11.87 2.94
N ALA A 55 8.15 11.27 2.31
CA ALA A 55 8.03 9.98 1.62
C ALA A 55 8.50 8.80 2.48
N ILE A 56 7.90 7.64 2.26
CA ILE A 56 8.50 6.36 2.63
C ILE A 56 9.47 5.97 1.50
N GLU A 57 10.78 6.03 1.77
CA GLU A 57 11.78 5.67 0.78
C GLU A 57 11.94 4.16 0.69
N ASN A 58 12.23 3.49 1.82
CA ASN A 58 12.40 2.06 1.91
C ASN A 58 11.84 1.50 3.22
N ILE A 59 11.53 0.22 3.20
CA ILE A 59 11.21 -0.55 4.41
C ILE A 59 12.02 -1.84 4.38
N HIS A 60 12.86 -2.02 5.38
CA HIS A 60 13.68 -3.19 5.55
C HIS A 60 13.09 -4.06 6.65
N HIS A 61 12.77 -5.30 6.33
CA HIS A 61 12.29 -6.28 7.29
C HIS A 61 13.40 -7.23 7.70
N TYR A 62 13.66 -7.30 8.98
CA TYR A 62 14.64 -8.19 9.58
C TYR A 62 13.97 -9.12 10.58
N VAL A 63 14.46 -10.34 10.64
CA VAL A 63 14.08 -11.34 11.64
C VAL A 63 15.35 -11.73 12.37
N LEU A 64 15.24 -11.93 13.68
CA LEU A 64 16.40 -12.32 14.47
C LEU A 64 16.88 -13.71 14.05
N ASP A 65 18.11 -13.78 13.58
CA ASP A 65 18.78 -15.04 13.30
C ASP A 65 19.21 -15.68 14.63
N THR A 66 18.47 -16.68 15.05
CA THR A 66 18.74 -17.41 16.30
C THR A 66 19.88 -18.38 16.19
N ARG A 67 20.37 -18.69 14.97
CA ARG A 67 21.36 -19.73 14.65
C ARG A 67 20.99 -21.12 15.21
N ASP A 68 19.72 -21.32 15.54
CA ASP A 68 19.19 -22.61 15.98
C ASP A 68 19.09 -23.55 14.77
N PRO A 69 19.89 -24.62 14.71
CA PRO A 69 19.94 -25.49 13.55
C PRO A 69 18.60 -26.21 13.29
N TYR A 70 17.80 -26.42 14.33
CA TYR A 70 16.47 -27.01 14.16
C TYR A 70 15.53 -26.04 13.44
N LYS A 71 15.49 -24.79 13.90
CA LYS A 71 14.61 -23.75 13.29
C LYS A 71 15.04 -23.45 11.86
N GLU A 72 16.33 -23.22 11.63
CA GLU A 72 16.84 -22.89 10.31
C GLU A 72 16.63 -24.02 9.29
N LYS A 73 17.00 -25.25 9.67
CA LYS A 73 16.88 -26.38 8.76
C LYS A 73 15.43 -26.76 8.49
N THR A 74 14.57 -26.68 9.52
CA THR A 74 13.12 -26.86 9.32
C THR A 74 12.55 -25.78 8.39
N ALA A 75 12.92 -24.51 8.57
CA ALA A 75 12.47 -23.44 7.67
C ALA A 75 12.92 -23.67 6.21
N LYS A 76 14.17 -24.14 6.01
CA LYS A 76 14.69 -24.49 4.69
C LYS A 76 13.95 -25.70 4.09
N LYS A 77 13.61 -26.73 4.90
CA LYS A 77 12.80 -27.87 4.45
C LYS A 77 11.41 -27.41 4.00
N ASN A 78 10.73 -26.64 4.82
CA ASN A 78 9.40 -26.10 4.49
C ASN A 78 9.44 -25.26 3.20
N LYS A 79 10.48 -24.44 3.02
CA LYS A 79 10.66 -23.66 1.79
C LYS A 79 10.88 -24.58 0.58
N ARG A 80 11.71 -25.61 0.70
CA ARG A 80 11.94 -26.60 -0.36
C ARG A 80 10.66 -27.34 -0.73
N GLU A 81 9.84 -27.70 0.25
CA GLU A 81 8.56 -28.40 0.05
C GLU A 81 7.48 -27.49 -0.56
N ALA A 82 7.51 -26.19 -0.24
CA ALA A 82 6.60 -25.21 -0.82
C ALA A 82 6.95 -24.81 -2.27
N GLU A 83 8.17 -25.13 -2.74
CA GLU A 83 8.53 -24.87 -4.13
C GLU A 83 7.69 -25.72 -5.09
N PRO A 84 7.17 -25.13 -6.19
CA PRO A 84 6.40 -25.90 -7.17
C PRO A 84 7.24 -26.99 -7.80
N GLU A 85 6.65 -28.20 -7.90
CA GLU A 85 7.33 -29.35 -8.51
C GLU A 85 7.80 -29.03 -9.93
N ARG A 86 9.07 -29.26 -10.21
CA ARG A 86 9.65 -29.09 -11.55
C ARG A 86 9.10 -30.16 -12.52
N LEU A 87 9.11 -29.86 -13.80
CA LEU A 87 8.55 -30.76 -14.83
C LEU A 87 9.12 -32.17 -14.76
N PHE A 88 10.43 -32.33 -14.54
CA PHE A 88 11.07 -33.65 -14.43
C PHE A 88 10.60 -34.42 -13.18
N GLN A 89 10.37 -33.73 -12.06
CA GLN A 89 9.88 -34.35 -10.83
C GLN A 89 8.46 -34.90 -11.06
N ARG A 90 7.58 -34.13 -11.69
CA ARG A 90 6.22 -34.56 -12.06
C ARG A 90 6.24 -35.75 -13.01
N ARG A 91 7.14 -35.73 -13.99
CA ARG A 91 7.28 -36.85 -14.96
C ARG A 91 7.83 -38.13 -14.34
N ASN A 92 8.75 -38.00 -13.38
CA ASN A 92 9.40 -39.14 -12.73
C ASN A 92 8.60 -39.73 -11.55
N LYS A 93 7.65 -38.94 -10.99
CA LYS A 93 6.84 -39.35 -9.83
C LYS A 93 6.11 -40.70 -10.02
N PRO A 94 5.50 -41.00 -11.19
CA PRO A 94 4.86 -42.30 -11.42
C PRO A 94 5.84 -43.45 -11.73
N LEU A 95 7.11 -43.14 -11.94
CA LEU A 95 8.11 -44.19 -12.27
C LEU A 95 8.59 -44.87 -11.00
N PRO A 96 8.60 -46.21 -10.95
CA PRO A 96 9.14 -46.92 -9.81
C PRO A 96 10.64 -46.66 -9.68
N LYS A 97 11.08 -46.35 -8.46
CA LYS A 97 12.50 -46.17 -8.20
C LYS A 97 13.18 -47.54 -8.21
N ARG A 98 14.34 -47.63 -8.85
CA ARG A 98 15.11 -48.87 -8.91
C ARG A 98 15.49 -49.41 -7.53
N VAL A 99 15.74 -48.53 -6.57
CA VAL A 99 16.03 -48.87 -5.17
C VAL A 99 14.84 -49.52 -4.46
N ASP A 100 13.60 -49.17 -4.85
CA ASP A 100 12.40 -49.80 -4.27
C ASP A 100 12.22 -51.25 -4.80
N ALA A 101 12.65 -51.50 -6.04
CA ALA A 101 12.63 -52.85 -6.63
C ALA A 101 13.81 -53.73 -6.19
N PHE A 102 14.93 -53.14 -5.86
CA PHE A 102 16.20 -53.81 -5.45
C PHE A 102 16.73 -53.14 -4.19
N PRO A 103 16.26 -53.53 -3.00
CA PRO A 103 16.67 -52.89 -1.72
C PRO A 103 18.16 -53.00 -1.42
N GLU A 104 18.86 -53.99 -1.99
CA GLU A 104 20.32 -54.15 -1.88
C GLU A 104 21.11 -53.00 -2.53
N LEU A 105 20.49 -52.20 -3.37
CA LEU A 105 21.11 -51.00 -3.97
C LEU A 105 21.04 -49.78 -3.08
N LYS A 106 20.33 -49.87 -1.93
CA LYS A 106 20.19 -48.77 -1.01
C LYS A 106 21.50 -48.47 -0.31
N ASP A 107 21.93 -47.25 -0.39
CA ASP A 107 23.16 -46.77 0.24
C ASP A 107 22.89 -45.55 1.13
N PHE A 108 23.96 -45.00 1.71
CA PHE A 108 23.90 -43.83 2.59
C PHE A 108 23.17 -42.66 1.96
N TYR A 109 23.28 -42.42 0.65
CA TYR A 109 22.69 -41.24 -0.03
C TYR A 109 21.20 -41.34 -0.22
N ASN A 110 20.61 -42.53 -0.09
CA ASN A 110 19.16 -42.68 -0.23
C ASN A 110 18.40 -42.14 0.98
N ASP A 111 19.01 -42.17 2.15
CA ASP A 111 18.43 -41.67 3.40
C ASP A 111 19.04 -40.32 3.86
N TYR A 112 20.04 -39.83 3.12
CA TYR A 112 20.76 -38.62 3.48
C TYR A 112 19.99 -37.36 3.05
N ASP A 113 19.65 -36.49 4.01
CA ASP A 113 19.21 -35.11 3.75
C ASP A 113 20.23 -34.13 4.36
N GLU A 114 20.74 -33.21 3.55
CA GLU A 114 21.67 -32.17 4.01
C GLU A 114 21.03 -31.24 5.05
N LEU A 115 19.68 -31.13 5.01
CA LEU A 115 18.88 -30.32 5.94
C LEU A 115 18.55 -31.05 7.25
N ASP A 116 19.04 -32.30 7.45
CA ASP A 116 18.94 -32.92 8.76
C ASP A 116 19.93 -32.32 9.74
N VAL A 117 19.51 -32.17 10.99
CA VAL A 117 20.37 -31.64 12.06
C VAL A 117 21.36 -32.68 12.46
N LYS A 118 22.66 -32.39 12.27
CA LYS A 118 23.78 -33.25 12.60
C LYS A 118 24.34 -32.89 13.96
N GLU A 119 25.09 -33.84 14.55
CA GLU A 119 25.74 -33.63 15.84
C GLU A 119 26.65 -32.40 15.84
N LYS A 120 27.41 -32.19 14.77
CA LYS A 120 28.26 -31.01 14.60
C LYS A 120 27.49 -29.68 14.70
N ASP A 121 26.25 -29.67 14.21
CA ASP A 121 25.40 -28.46 14.24
C ASP A 121 24.92 -28.16 15.67
N ARG A 122 24.58 -29.24 16.42
CA ARG A 122 24.22 -29.16 17.85
C ARG A 122 25.35 -28.62 18.69
N VAL A 123 26.55 -29.23 18.53
CA VAL A 123 27.77 -28.83 19.27
C VAL A 123 28.12 -27.37 18.97
N ALA A 124 28.02 -26.95 17.70
CA ALA A 124 28.27 -25.55 17.32
C ALA A 124 27.27 -24.59 17.98
N TYR A 125 25.99 -24.96 18.02
CA TYR A 125 24.96 -24.18 18.67
C TYR A 125 25.12 -24.10 20.18
N GLU A 126 25.43 -25.22 20.84
CA GLU A 126 25.73 -25.23 22.27
C GLU A 126 26.93 -24.34 22.63
N LYS A 127 27.98 -24.39 21.81
CA LYS A 127 29.15 -23.54 21.97
C LYS A 127 28.77 -22.04 21.86
N LEU A 128 27.91 -21.71 20.89
CA LEU A 128 27.36 -20.35 20.76
C LEU A 128 26.62 -19.94 22.04
N LEU A 129 25.67 -20.78 22.51
CA LEU A 129 24.89 -20.49 23.71
C LEU A 129 25.73 -20.31 24.96
N LYS A 130 26.83 -21.06 25.11
CA LYS A 130 27.77 -20.93 26.22
C LYS A 130 28.54 -19.60 26.17
N GLY A 131 28.77 -19.04 24.98
CA GLY A 131 29.47 -17.76 24.79
C GLY A 131 28.61 -16.54 24.99
N LEU A 132 27.27 -16.68 25.07
CA LEU A 132 26.35 -15.57 25.21
C LEU A 132 26.10 -15.21 26.70
N ASP A 133 25.97 -13.92 26.97
CA ASP A 133 25.54 -13.41 28.26
C ASP A 133 24.01 -13.59 28.50
N ALA A 134 23.53 -13.27 29.71
CA ALA A 134 22.13 -13.45 30.08
C ALA A 134 21.19 -12.60 29.22
N LYS A 135 21.57 -11.36 28.91
CA LYS A 135 20.75 -10.42 28.07
C LYS A 135 20.67 -10.90 26.63
N GLN A 136 21.78 -11.37 26.08
CA GLN A 136 21.83 -11.91 24.73
C GLN A 136 21.00 -13.19 24.60
N LYS A 137 21.00 -14.07 25.62
CA LYS A 137 20.13 -15.26 25.65
C LYS A 137 18.65 -14.89 25.72
N GLU A 138 18.30 -13.81 26.40
CA GLU A 138 16.93 -13.32 26.45
C GLU A 138 16.50 -12.76 25.09
N LEU A 139 17.37 -12.00 24.43
CA LEU A 139 17.12 -11.49 23.07
C LEU A 139 16.88 -12.63 22.06
N LEU A 140 17.61 -13.75 22.16
CA LEU A 140 17.40 -14.91 21.29
C LEU A 140 16.01 -15.56 21.43
N LYS A 141 15.33 -15.32 22.54
CA LYS A 141 13.96 -15.80 22.75
C LYS A 141 12.90 -14.87 22.13
N THR A 142 13.28 -13.66 21.80
CA THR A 142 12.38 -12.67 21.22
C THR A 142 11.99 -13.10 19.81
N GLN A 143 10.75 -13.47 19.62
CA GLN A 143 10.17 -13.77 18.30
C GLN A 143 9.52 -12.48 17.78
N GLY A 144 10.35 -11.58 17.24
CA GLY A 144 9.87 -10.30 16.74
C GLY A 144 10.27 -10.05 15.31
N ASN A 145 9.45 -9.25 14.63
CA ASN A 145 9.77 -8.68 13.34
C ASN A 145 10.35 -7.29 13.57
N PHE A 146 11.48 -7.01 12.97
CA PHE A 146 12.17 -5.73 13.06
C PHE A 146 12.02 -5.02 11.72
N TYR A 147 11.37 -3.88 11.73
CA TYR A 147 11.19 -3.08 10.52
C TYR A 147 11.97 -1.77 10.67
N VAL A 148 12.85 -1.50 9.73
CA VAL A 148 13.50 -0.20 9.60
C VAL A 148 12.79 0.54 8.48
N ILE A 149 12.14 1.63 8.84
CA ILE A 149 11.40 2.49 7.92
C ILE A 149 12.27 3.70 7.65
N ASP A 150 12.67 3.88 6.40
CA ASP A 150 13.43 5.04 5.96
C ASP A 150 12.46 6.08 5.42
N LEU A 151 12.43 7.21 6.12
CA LEU A 151 11.61 8.38 5.80
C LEU A 151 12.50 9.45 5.18
N LYS A 152 12.01 10.06 4.11
CA LYS A 152 12.69 11.15 3.41
C LYS A 152 11.81 12.39 3.39
N ASN A 153 12.39 13.52 3.76
CA ASN A 153 11.78 14.83 3.66
C ASN A 153 12.17 15.44 2.30
N ILE A 154 11.29 15.32 1.32
CA ILE A 154 11.53 15.82 -0.04
C ILE A 154 11.25 17.32 -0.13
N GLY A 155 10.23 17.78 0.58
CA GLY A 155 9.76 19.16 0.54
C GLY A 155 10.58 20.14 1.37
N GLY A 156 11.46 19.65 2.27
CA GLY A 156 12.33 20.44 3.12
C GLY A 156 11.67 20.97 4.40
N LEU A 157 10.34 21.10 4.44
CA LEU A 157 9.63 21.54 5.65
C LEU A 157 9.60 20.44 6.70
N VAL A 158 10.16 20.74 7.87
CA VAL A 158 10.18 19.81 9.01
C VAL A 158 8.81 19.73 9.65
N MET A 159 8.23 18.53 9.72
CA MET A 159 6.92 18.27 10.31
C MET A 159 6.95 17.02 11.18
N PRO A 160 6.04 16.87 12.17
CA PRO A 160 5.80 15.59 12.83
C PRO A 160 5.35 14.54 11.81
N VAL A 161 5.71 13.28 12.04
CA VAL A 161 5.32 12.19 11.16
C VAL A 161 4.28 11.32 11.85
N VAL A 162 3.15 11.14 11.21
CA VAL A 162 2.09 10.24 11.66
C VAL A 162 2.12 9.00 10.79
N LEU A 163 2.41 7.84 11.38
CA LEU A 163 2.47 6.56 10.70
C LEU A 163 1.27 5.70 11.10
N LYS A 164 0.49 5.25 10.15
CA LYS A 164 -0.50 4.19 10.36
C LYS A 164 0.09 2.88 9.87
N VAL A 165 0.29 1.96 10.80
CA VAL A 165 0.82 0.63 10.54
C VAL A 165 -0.34 -0.37 10.55
N THR A 166 -0.48 -1.18 9.50
CA THR A 166 -1.49 -2.23 9.40
C THR A 166 -0.79 -3.59 9.38
N TYR A 167 -1.26 -4.50 10.22
CA TYR A 167 -0.72 -5.84 10.41
C TYR A 167 -1.46 -6.89 9.57
N GLU A 168 -0.94 -8.12 9.53
CA GLU A 168 -1.51 -9.25 8.78
C GLU A 168 -2.91 -9.69 9.24
N ASP A 169 -3.34 -9.29 10.45
CA ASP A 169 -4.66 -9.54 11.01
C ASP A 169 -5.62 -8.37 10.83
N ASP A 170 -5.32 -7.43 9.92
CA ASP A 170 -6.08 -6.20 9.67
C ASP A 170 -6.16 -5.22 10.84
N GLN A 171 -5.50 -5.52 11.96
CA GLN A 171 -5.36 -4.54 13.04
C GLN A 171 -4.44 -3.40 12.58
N SER A 172 -4.72 -2.19 13.06
CA SER A 172 -3.90 -1.03 12.74
C SER A 172 -3.57 -0.24 14.00
N GLU A 173 -2.36 0.31 14.00
CA GLU A 173 -1.83 1.17 15.04
C GLU A 173 -1.37 2.49 14.44
N GLU A 174 -1.58 3.58 15.17
CA GLU A 174 -1.09 4.91 14.78
C GLU A 174 0.07 5.31 15.66
N ILE A 175 1.20 5.62 15.05
CA ILE A 175 2.44 6.01 15.71
C ILE A 175 2.73 7.46 15.34
N ARG A 176 2.75 8.35 16.33
CA ARG A 176 3.07 9.76 16.15
C ARG A 176 4.52 10.02 16.52
N LEU A 177 5.32 10.41 15.55
CA LEU A 177 6.72 10.78 15.74
C LEU A 177 6.82 12.32 15.78
N PRO A 178 7.43 12.89 16.83
CA PRO A 178 7.54 14.33 16.95
C PRO A 178 8.54 14.89 15.92
N ALA A 179 8.40 16.17 15.57
CA ALA A 179 9.26 16.83 14.59
C ALA A 179 10.77 16.79 14.96
N GLN A 180 11.08 16.59 16.24
CA GLN A 180 12.44 16.46 16.74
C GLN A 180 13.22 15.26 16.17
N ILE A 181 12.55 14.30 15.52
CA ILE A 181 13.25 13.21 14.81
C ILE A 181 14.18 13.74 13.73
N TRP A 182 13.82 14.87 13.11
CA TRP A 182 14.58 15.52 12.04
C TRP A 182 15.76 16.38 12.54
N ARG A 183 15.97 16.46 13.85
CA ARG A 183 16.97 17.37 14.44
C ARG A 183 18.41 17.11 14.00
N ARG A 184 18.77 15.86 13.75
CA ARG A 184 20.13 15.47 13.33
C ARG A 184 20.31 15.52 11.82
N ASN A 185 19.29 15.11 11.10
CA ASN A 185 19.26 15.14 9.65
C ASN A 185 17.85 15.57 9.21
N PRO A 186 17.69 16.75 8.59
CA PRO A 186 16.41 17.24 8.14
C PRO A 186 15.89 16.53 6.90
N ASP A 187 16.76 15.81 6.18
CA ASP A 187 16.44 15.22 4.88
C ASP A 187 16.00 13.76 5.00
N GLU A 188 16.64 12.98 5.91
CA GLU A 188 16.43 11.55 6.01
C GLU A 188 16.45 11.06 7.46
N VAL A 189 15.51 10.19 7.82
CA VAL A 189 15.43 9.58 9.15
C VAL A 189 15.00 8.12 9.02
N SER A 190 15.69 7.22 9.74
CA SER A 190 15.29 5.82 9.85
C SER A 190 14.62 5.55 11.19
N LYS A 191 13.44 4.94 11.18
CA LYS A 191 12.71 4.53 12.38
C LYS A 191 12.66 3.02 12.49
N LEU A 192 13.19 2.49 13.61
CA LEU A 192 13.03 1.07 13.96
C LEU A 192 11.67 0.84 14.64
N LEU A 193 10.90 -0.10 14.10
CA LEU A 193 9.73 -0.68 14.75
C LEU A 193 10.01 -2.15 15.06
N VAL A 194 9.64 -2.57 16.26
CA VAL A 194 9.72 -3.98 16.68
C VAL A 194 8.31 -4.46 16.96
N THR A 195 7.86 -5.46 16.22
CA THR A 195 6.48 -5.94 16.27
C THR A 195 6.45 -7.46 16.34
N GLU A 196 5.45 -8.02 17.00
CA GLU A 196 5.23 -9.48 17.02
C GLU A 196 4.61 -9.96 15.71
N LYS A 197 3.70 -9.15 15.16
CA LYS A 197 2.97 -9.43 13.92
C LYS A 197 3.69 -8.85 12.71
N LYS A 198 3.46 -9.43 11.55
CA LYS A 198 4.00 -8.88 10.30
C LYS A 198 3.22 -7.64 9.88
N ILE A 199 3.97 -6.64 9.43
CA ILE A 199 3.41 -5.43 8.86
C ILE A 199 3.11 -5.69 7.38
N VAL A 200 1.88 -5.37 6.97
CA VAL A 200 1.42 -5.51 5.57
C VAL A 200 1.38 -4.16 4.88
N LYS A 201 1.00 -3.10 5.62
CA LYS A 201 0.86 -1.76 5.05
C LYS A 201 1.35 -0.70 6.04
N ILE A 202 2.02 0.31 5.51
CA ILE A 202 2.34 1.54 6.25
C ILE A 202 1.84 2.72 5.42
N GLU A 203 1.27 3.71 6.09
CA GLU A 203 0.75 4.94 5.50
C GLU A 203 1.22 6.13 6.34
N VAL A 204 1.84 7.11 5.68
CA VAL A 204 2.20 8.40 6.28
C VAL A 204 1.01 9.33 6.17
N ASP A 205 0.76 10.09 7.22
CA ASP A 205 -0.32 11.07 7.32
C ASP A 205 -1.72 10.56 6.87
N PRO A 206 -2.25 9.52 7.51
CA PRO A 206 -3.51 8.90 7.13
C PRO A 206 -4.70 9.85 7.19
N HIS A 207 -4.60 10.90 7.99
CA HIS A 207 -5.66 11.89 8.20
C HIS A 207 -5.44 13.20 7.43
N ARG A 208 -4.34 13.30 6.67
CA ARG A 208 -3.93 14.51 5.94
C ARG A 208 -3.82 15.75 6.82
N GLU A 209 -3.20 15.56 7.99
CA GLU A 209 -3.00 16.64 8.97
C GLU A 209 -1.83 17.56 8.62
N THR A 210 -0.84 17.06 7.84
CA THR A 210 0.42 17.75 7.57
C THR A 210 0.44 18.55 6.27
N ALA A 211 -0.63 18.53 5.49
CA ALA A 211 -0.75 19.17 4.18
C ALA A 211 0.34 18.72 3.18
N ASP A 212 0.63 17.42 3.17
CA ASP A 212 1.57 16.78 2.26
C ASP A 212 1.16 16.97 0.80
N VAL A 213 2.10 17.38 -0.05
CA VAL A 213 1.84 17.72 -1.46
C VAL A 213 1.79 16.49 -2.34
N ASP A 214 2.64 15.48 -2.11
CA ASP A 214 2.65 14.23 -2.86
C ASP A 214 2.22 13.04 -1.99
N ILE A 215 0.93 12.85 -1.86
CA ILE A 215 0.35 11.75 -1.07
C ILE A 215 0.61 10.36 -1.68
N GLU A 216 1.12 10.24 -2.90
CA GLU A 216 1.35 8.92 -3.51
C GLU A 216 2.61 8.24 -3.00
N ASN A 217 3.59 9.03 -2.55
CA ASN A 217 4.83 8.52 -1.97
C ASN A 217 4.67 8.11 -0.48
N ASN A 218 3.49 8.35 0.12
CA ASN A 218 3.16 8.09 1.52
C ASN A 218 2.76 6.64 1.82
N PHE A 219 2.80 5.74 0.84
CA PHE A 219 2.30 4.38 1.00
C PHE A 219 3.37 3.32 0.84
N PHE A 220 3.29 2.32 1.72
CA PHE A 220 3.98 1.05 1.51
C PHE A 220 2.98 -0.12 1.66
N PRO A 221 2.91 -1.09 0.73
CA PRO A 221 3.52 -1.06 -0.60
C PRO A 221 3.08 0.15 -1.42
N ARG A 222 3.92 0.60 -2.34
CA ARG A 222 3.56 1.73 -3.21
C ARG A 222 2.28 1.42 -3.97
N ARG A 223 1.36 2.38 -4.02
CA ARG A 223 0.14 2.24 -4.80
C ARG A 223 0.49 2.23 -6.29
N VAL A 224 -0.06 1.26 -7.00
CA VAL A 224 0.04 1.26 -8.47
C VAL A 224 -0.93 2.32 -8.98
N ARG A 225 -0.40 3.33 -9.67
CA ARG A 225 -1.27 4.32 -10.36
C ARG A 225 -2.10 3.59 -11.39
N GLU A 226 -3.41 3.79 -11.36
CA GLU A 226 -4.24 3.39 -12.47
C GLU A 226 -3.79 4.21 -13.70
N HIS A 227 -3.36 3.50 -14.73
CA HIS A 227 -2.92 4.15 -15.95
C HIS A 227 -4.09 4.93 -16.56
N THR A 228 -3.91 6.22 -16.74
CA THR A 228 -4.88 7.11 -17.42
C THR A 228 -5.05 6.71 -18.89
N PHE A 229 -4.08 6.00 -19.46
CA PHE A 229 -4.07 5.57 -20.84
C PHE A 229 -4.44 4.10 -20.98
N ARG A 230 -5.49 3.81 -21.73
CA ARG A 230 -5.84 2.45 -22.13
C ARG A 230 -5.18 2.17 -23.49
N LEU A 231 -4.52 1.02 -23.59
CA LEU A 231 -4.09 0.51 -24.89
C LEU A 231 -5.33 0.11 -25.68
N SER A 232 -5.64 0.85 -26.73
CA SER A 232 -6.67 0.49 -27.69
C SER A 232 -6.01 0.08 -29.00
N LYS A 233 -6.60 -0.92 -29.70
CA LYS A 233 -6.19 -1.19 -31.07
C LYS A 233 -6.49 0.05 -31.92
N PRO A 234 -5.57 0.47 -32.81
CA PRO A 234 -5.86 1.56 -33.71
C PRO A 234 -7.12 1.19 -34.52
N SER A 235 -8.18 1.94 -34.31
CA SER A 235 -9.36 1.81 -35.16
C SER A 235 -8.96 2.32 -36.54
N ASN A 236 -9.12 1.49 -37.54
CA ASN A 236 -9.02 1.97 -38.91
C ASN A 236 -10.05 3.08 -39.09
N PRO A 237 -9.68 4.33 -39.38
CA PRO A 237 -10.68 5.38 -39.54
C PRO A 237 -11.59 4.94 -40.68
N GLY A 238 -12.81 4.59 -40.34
CA GLY A 238 -13.83 4.19 -41.30
C GLY A 238 -13.97 5.27 -42.36
N ASN A 239 -14.22 4.90 -43.60
CA ASN A 239 -14.50 5.88 -44.65
C ASN A 239 -15.79 6.64 -44.30
N PRO A 240 -15.73 7.96 -43.94
CA PRO A 240 -16.89 8.71 -43.49
C PRO A 240 -18.09 8.67 -44.44
N LEU A 241 -17.80 8.59 -45.76
CA LEU A 241 -18.81 8.47 -46.81
C LEU A 241 -19.52 7.10 -46.78
N ARG A 242 -18.77 6.04 -46.50
CA ARG A 242 -19.33 4.68 -46.35
C ARG A 242 -20.18 4.55 -45.11
N ASP A 243 -19.77 5.17 -44.01
CA ASP A 243 -20.51 5.13 -42.75
C ASP A 243 -21.80 5.96 -42.85
N LYS A 244 -21.76 7.11 -43.57
CA LYS A 244 -22.96 7.90 -43.91
C LYS A 244 -23.92 7.10 -44.77
N ASN A 245 -23.44 6.47 -45.82
CA ASN A 245 -24.28 5.65 -46.74
C ASN A 245 -24.93 4.48 -45.99
N LYS A 246 -24.24 3.81 -45.05
CA LYS A 246 -24.81 2.75 -44.23
C LYS A 246 -25.88 3.30 -43.24
N ALA A 247 -25.67 4.50 -42.72
CA ALA A 247 -26.65 5.14 -41.83
C ALA A 247 -27.91 5.51 -42.64
N ASP A 248 -27.77 6.09 -43.82
CA ASP A 248 -28.87 6.46 -44.70
C ASP A 248 -29.64 5.23 -45.20
N GLU A 249 -28.96 4.14 -45.55
CA GLU A 249 -29.59 2.87 -45.95
C GLU A 249 -30.38 2.26 -44.77
N LYS A 250 -29.82 2.32 -43.55
CA LYS A 250 -30.52 1.84 -42.35
C LYS A 250 -31.76 2.69 -42.01
N ALA A 251 -31.66 4.00 -42.21
CA ALA A 251 -32.80 4.92 -42.05
C ALA A 251 -33.89 4.67 -43.09
N ARG A 252 -33.54 4.43 -44.37
CA ARG A 252 -34.49 4.06 -45.41
C ARG A 252 -35.22 2.73 -45.12
N LYS A 253 -34.48 1.68 -44.72
CA LYS A 253 -35.07 0.42 -44.34
C LYS A 253 -36.01 0.54 -43.13
N ALA A 254 -35.67 1.41 -42.18
CA ALA A 254 -36.55 1.67 -41.03
C ALA A 254 -37.81 2.43 -41.40
N ALA A 255 -37.73 3.35 -42.38
CA ALA A 255 -38.88 4.13 -42.89
C ALA A 255 -39.81 3.21 -43.71
N ASP A 256 -39.28 2.37 -44.57
CA ASP A 256 -40.07 1.39 -45.35
C ASP A 256 -40.81 0.37 -44.44
N GLN A 257 -40.17 -0.08 -43.39
CA GLN A 257 -40.79 -0.96 -42.40
C GLN A 257 -41.90 -0.27 -41.60
N LYS A 258 -41.80 1.07 -41.37
CA LYS A 258 -42.88 1.82 -40.76
C LYS A 258 -44.03 2.07 -41.72
N ALA A 259 -43.75 2.31 -43.03
CA ALA A 259 -44.76 2.47 -44.05
C ALA A 259 -45.60 1.24 -44.27
N HIS A 260 -44.98 0.05 -44.25
CA HIS A 260 -45.69 -1.25 -44.38
C HIS A 260 -46.47 -1.63 -43.12
N LYS A 261 -46.25 -1.02 -41.97
CA LYS A 261 -46.97 -1.26 -40.73
C LYS A 261 -48.12 -0.28 -40.46
N ALA A 262 -48.37 0.67 -41.37
CA ALA A 262 -49.52 1.58 -41.23
C ALA A 262 -50.79 0.88 -41.64
N PRO A 263 -51.84 0.74 -40.81
CA PRO A 263 -53.08 0.07 -41.19
C PRO A 263 -53.84 0.95 -42.20
N GLU A 264 -54.29 0.30 -43.29
CA GLU A 264 -55.12 0.86 -44.34
C GLU A 264 -56.48 1.29 -43.73
N LYS A 265 -56.61 2.57 -43.43
CA LYS A 265 -57.87 3.22 -43.09
C LYS A 265 -58.44 3.90 -44.35
N ASN A 266 -59.10 3.16 -45.21
CA ASN A 266 -60.00 3.70 -46.20
C ASN A 266 -61.24 2.82 -46.29
N ALA A 267 -62.23 3.09 -45.49
CA ALA A 267 -63.59 2.63 -45.69
C ALA A 267 -64.33 3.63 -46.60
N ARG A 268 -64.69 3.18 -47.81
CA ARG A 268 -65.57 3.90 -48.74
C ARG A 268 -66.91 4.16 -48.09
N PRO A 269 -67.55 5.32 -48.26
CA PRO A 269 -68.94 5.54 -47.87
C PRO A 269 -69.91 4.87 -48.86
N LYS A 270 -70.83 4.07 -48.34
CA LYS A 270 -71.95 3.46 -49.11
C LYS A 270 -72.97 4.53 -49.44
N ASN A 271 -73.16 4.81 -50.74
CA ASN A 271 -74.25 5.55 -51.29
C ASN A 271 -75.56 4.80 -51.04
N LYS A 272 -76.48 5.46 -50.34
CA LYS A 272 -77.87 5.05 -50.29
C LYS A 272 -78.69 5.77 -51.35
N THR A 273 -79.19 5.05 -52.29
CA THR A 273 -80.19 5.50 -53.24
C THR A 273 -81.58 5.55 -52.55
N PRO A 274 -82.38 6.58 -52.76
CA PRO A 274 -83.79 6.57 -52.26
C PRO A 274 -84.72 5.85 -53.30
N SER A 275 -85.48 4.89 -52.84
CA SER A 275 -86.59 4.29 -53.59
C SER A 275 -87.84 5.19 -53.42
N SER A 276 -88.40 5.54 -54.58
CA SER A 276 -89.70 6.17 -54.69
C SER A 276 -90.79 5.12 -54.35
N GLN A 277 -91.78 5.65 -53.70
CA GLN A 277 -93.07 4.91 -53.65
C GLN A 277 -94.23 5.83 -54.04
N ALA A 278 -94.98 5.22 -54.91
CA ALA A 278 -96.39 5.55 -55.13
C ALA A 278 -97.29 4.47 -54.51
N THR A 279 -98.23 4.86 -53.87
CA THR A 279 -99.66 4.71 -53.63
C THR A 279 -99.99 4.68 -52.15
#